data_b0a015a283af6bcec35a9813ecad8d6d
#
_entry.id   b0a015a283af6bcec35a9813ecad8d6d
#
_cell.length_a   1.000
_cell.length_b   1.000
_cell.length_c   1.000
_cell.angle_alpha   90.00
_cell.angle_beta   90.00
_cell.angle_gamma   90.00
#
_symmetry.space_group_name_H-M   'P 1'
#
loop_
_entity.id
_entity.type
_entity.pdbx_description
1 polymer ?
#
loop_
_entity_poly.entity_id
_entity_poly.type
_entity_poly.pdbx_seq_one_letter_code
_entity_poly.pdbx_strand_id
1 'polypeptide(L)'
;MHIGFLNPQGNFDPGDSHLSEHPDFGGQLTYVKQVALEMAQKGHKVDILTRQIIDPDWPEFAEPLDAYPGVDNVRIIRLPAGPKEFLRKELLWPYLVTDWVPNILKFYQNQGGLPDVMTTHYGDGGICGVLIEEETGVPFTFTAHSLGAQKMDQRQVTPENIQEIDEQFHFGRRLVAERLSMNRSAVNITSTRQERFEQYSHQAYQGAIEVSHKARFAVIAPGVDSSIFGSEVRSDNEEATYQLVMERLARDIPEERREWPVIIASSRLAPKKNILGLVQAFAISPTLQERANLLLITPGLDNPLHEEASDSQTEHEVLAPIREVVNENNLWGKISAFGLPDQPALAATYRLMSRRRSVFALTSYYEPFGLGPLEAAVAGLPVVGTQNGGLSESLRQGDDEYSVLVDPEDPADIAQGLEQVLCDAEMWEQLQSGGQQHVLENYTWECTAKYYLTLIEQIVAQPAARRPSELLPIHPYFRNPQPQTDVSVEELSRLYFASNPTSAPEEPSNFASSTLTQNQ
;
A
#
# COMPACT_ATOMS: atom_id res chain seq x y z
N MET A 1 16.10 13.40 17.12
CA MET A 1 14.86 12.99 17.82
C MET A 1 14.86 11.48 18.02
N HIS A 2 14.06 11.01 18.97
CA HIS A 2 13.78 9.60 19.17
C HIS A 2 12.34 9.31 18.72
N ILE A 3 12.15 8.42 17.75
CA ILE A 3 10.87 8.15 17.09
C ILE A 3 10.52 6.67 17.29
N GLY A 4 9.32 6.39 17.79
CA GLY A 4 8.81 5.03 17.97
C GLY A 4 7.76 4.69 16.93
N PHE A 5 7.88 3.56 16.23
CA PHE A 5 6.90 3.03 15.30
C PHE A 5 6.09 1.93 16.00
N LEU A 6 4.79 2.12 16.16
CA LEU A 6 3.89 1.13 16.77
C LEU A 6 3.25 0.27 15.69
N ASN A 7 3.68 -0.97 15.57
CA ASN A 7 3.22 -1.90 14.58
C ASN A 7 3.08 -3.32 15.17
N PRO A 8 2.01 -3.61 15.93
CA PRO A 8 1.84 -4.91 16.57
C PRO A 8 1.50 -6.05 15.61
N GLN A 9 0.93 -5.72 14.44
CA GLN A 9 0.56 -6.70 13.40
C GLN A 9 1.76 -7.00 12.50
N GLY A 10 1.97 -8.26 12.17
CA GLY A 10 3.15 -8.71 11.43
C GLY A 10 4.41 -8.68 12.28
N ASN A 11 5.57 -8.74 11.65
CA ASN A 11 6.86 -8.61 12.33
C ASN A 11 7.94 -8.14 11.35
N PHE A 12 9.13 -7.88 11.87
CA PHE A 12 10.28 -7.37 11.14
C PHE A 12 11.52 -8.18 11.49
N ASP A 13 12.35 -8.46 10.51
CA ASP A 13 13.67 -9.07 10.67
C ASP A 13 14.61 -8.58 9.55
N PRO A 14 15.93 -8.80 9.68
CA PRO A 14 16.90 -8.39 8.66
C PRO A 14 16.71 -9.04 7.29
N GLY A 15 16.08 -10.23 7.26
CA GLY A 15 15.85 -11.03 6.06
C GLY A 15 14.57 -10.71 5.31
N ASP A 16 13.71 -9.81 5.85
CA ASP A 16 12.38 -9.52 5.31
C ASP A 16 11.50 -10.76 5.15
N SER A 17 11.63 -11.69 6.09
CA SER A 17 10.91 -12.96 6.07
C SER A 17 9.40 -12.75 6.01
N HIS A 18 8.72 -13.60 5.23
CA HIS A 18 7.26 -13.63 5.07
C HIS A 18 6.58 -12.38 4.49
N LEU A 19 7.29 -11.33 4.08
CA LEU A 19 6.70 -10.07 3.58
C LEU A 19 5.77 -10.27 2.37
N SER A 20 6.00 -11.28 1.55
CA SER A 20 5.19 -11.57 0.36
C SER A 20 4.29 -12.79 0.47
N GLU A 21 4.45 -13.60 1.52
CA GLU A 21 3.88 -14.94 1.61
C GLU A 21 2.65 -15.01 2.53
N HIS A 22 2.61 -14.21 3.60
CA HIS A 22 1.57 -14.29 4.60
C HIS A 22 0.61 -13.08 4.57
N PRO A 23 -0.71 -13.27 4.76
CA PRO A 23 -1.72 -12.19 4.70
C PRO A 23 -1.55 -11.07 5.74
N ASP A 24 -0.92 -11.35 6.88
CA ASP A 24 -0.64 -10.36 7.93
C ASP A 24 0.68 -9.62 7.70
N PHE A 25 1.43 -10.00 6.67
CA PHE A 25 2.66 -9.34 6.21
C PHE A 25 2.41 -8.73 4.83
N GLY A 26 2.80 -7.49 4.62
CA GLY A 26 2.51 -6.83 3.34
C GLY A 26 3.07 -5.42 3.24
N GLY A 27 2.57 -4.64 2.30
CA GLY A 27 3.06 -3.29 1.97
C GLY A 27 3.18 -2.32 3.15
N GLN A 28 2.37 -2.50 4.20
CA GLN A 28 2.50 -1.74 5.45
C GLN A 28 3.85 -1.98 6.13
N LEU A 29 4.32 -3.24 6.21
CA LEU A 29 5.62 -3.54 6.84
C LEU A 29 6.76 -2.94 6.02
N THR A 30 6.69 -3.05 4.70
CA THR A 30 7.63 -2.37 3.80
C THR A 30 7.63 -0.87 4.03
N TYR A 31 6.45 -0.24 4.15
CA TYR A 31 6.33 1.18 4.46
C TYR A 31 7.01 1.55 5.78
N VAL A 32 6.68 0.84 6.87
CA VAL A 32 7.26 1.07 8.20
C VAL A 32 8.77 0.90 8.17
N LYS A 33 9.27 -0.20 7.59
CA LYS A 33 10.71 -0.48 7.47
C LYS A 33 11.42 0.63 6.71
N GLN A 34 10.99 0.94 5.49
CA GLN A 34 11.69 1.89 4.64
C GLN A 34 11.72 3.29 5.24
N VAL A 35 10.59 3.77 5.78
CA VAL A 35 10.54 5.08 6.46
C VAL A 35 11.43 5.10 7.70
N ALA A 36 11.44 4.02 8.49
CA ALA A 36 12.30 3.90 9.67
C ALA A 36 13.79 3.94 9.31
N LEU A 37 14.20 3.20 8.28
CA LEU A 37 15.58 3.17 7.79
C LEU A 37 16.03 4.55 7.29
N GLU A 38 15.24 5.22 6.47
CA GLU A 38 15.52 6.55 5.96
C GLU A 38 15.62 7.61 7.09
N MET A 39 14.73 7.53 8.08
CA MET A 39 14.82 8.43 9.25
C MET A 39 16.08 8.17 10.07
N ALA A 40 16.47 6.89 10.23
CA ALA A 40 17.69 6.53 10.96
C ALA A 40 18.96 7.00 10.21
N GLN A 41 19.00 6.88 8.88
CA GLN A 41 20.10 7.39 8.05
C GLN A 41 20.24 8.92 8.15
N LYS A 42 19.14 9.63 8.38
CA LYS A 42 19.15 11.08 8.64
C LYS A 42 19.54 11.45 10.09
N GLY A 43 20.01 10.48 10.89
CA GLY A 43 20.55 10.67 12.22
C GLY A 43 19.54 10.67 13.36
N HIS A 44 18.30 10.24 13.13
CA HIS A 44 17.30 10.06 14.17
C HIS A 44 17.43 8.67 14.80
N LYS A 45 17.14 8.58 16.11
CA LYS A 45 17.00 7.29 16.79
C LYS A 45 15.60 6.74 16.51
N VAL A 46 15.52 5.53 15.97
CA VAL A 46 14.26 4.92 15.55
C VAL A 46 14.07 3.57 16.19
N ASP A 47 12.93 3.35 16.82
CA ASP A 47 12.52 2.07 17.40
C ASP A 47 11.29 1.55 16.64
N ILE A 48 11.39 0.38 16.02
CA ILE A 48 10.26 -0.35 15.47
C ILE A 48 9.77 -1.31 16.54
N LEU A 49 8.60 -1.02 17.11
CA LEU A 49 8.00 -1.84 18.15
C LEU A 49 6.99 -2.80 17.52
N THR A 50 7.15 -4.08 17.81
CA THR A 50 6.28 -5.14 17.33
C THR A 50 6.06 -6.20 18.39
N ARG A 51 5.20 -7.18 18.10
CA ARG A 51 4.91 -8.29 19.01
C ARG A 51 6.02 -9.34 18.94
N GLN A 52 6.49 -9.82 20.09
CA GLN A 52 7.36 -10.99 20.13
C GLN A 52 6.56 -12.27 19.81
N ILE A 53 7.10 -13.10 18.93
CA ILE A 53 6.55 -14.39 18.55
C ILE A 53 7.60 -15.45 18.88
N ILE A 54 7.26 -16.40 19.74
CA ILE A 54 8.13 -17.52 20.11
C ILE A 54 7.41 -18.80 19.67
N ASP A 55 7.59 -19.13 18.40
CA ASP A 55 6.89 -20.19 17.70
C ASP A 55 7.88 -20.91 16.77
N PRO A 56 7.93 -22.25 16.78
CA PRO A 56 8.83 -23.00 15.90
C PRO A 56 8.69 -22.70 14.41
N ASP A 57 7.49 -22.29 13.97
CA ASP A 57 7.22 -21.93 12.56
C ASP A 57 7.69 -20.51 12.23
N TRP A 58 8.07 -19.70 13.26
CA TRP A 58 8.46 -18.29 13.13
C TRP A 58 9.72 -17.99 13.97
N PRO A 59 10.82 -18.74 13.81
CA PRO A 59 11.99 -18.66 14.68
C PRO A 59 12.70 -17.31 14.64
N GLU A 60 12.63 -16.57 13.53
CA GLU A 60 13.24 -15.26 13.32
C GLU A 60 12.67 -14.15 14.20
N PHE A 61 11.47 -14.34 14.76
CA PHE A 61 10.80 -13.35 15.59
C PHE A 61 10.89 -13.62 17.10
N ALA A 62 11.66 -14.64 17.50
CA ALA A 62 11.77 -15.05 18.90
C ALA A 62 12.64 -14.11 19.75
N GLU A 63 13.71 -13.55 19.17
CA GLU A 63 14.62 -12.67 19.90
C GLU A 63 13.96 -11.32 20.20
N PRO A 64 14.08 -10.78 21.42
CA PRO A 64 13.41 -9.55 21.81
C PRO A 64 13.96 -8.28 21.14
N LEU A 65 15.21 -8.33 20.69
CA LEU A 65 15.89 -7.20 20.05
C LEU A 65 16.56 -7.65 18.75
N ASP A 66 16.45 -6.81 17.73
CA ASP A 66 17.10 -7.03 16.46
C ASP A 66 17.43 -5.68 15.79
N ALA A 67 18.17 -5.69 14.67
CA ALA A 67 18.57 -4.50 13.95
C ALA A 67 18.80 -4.81 12.47
N TYR A 68 18.68 -3.80 11.62
CA TYR A 68 19.04 -3.93 10.20
C TYR A 68 20.55 -3.73 9.99
N PRO A 69 21.24 -4.64 9.31
CA PRO A 69 22.68 -4.53 9.04
C PRO A 69 23.02 -3.24 8.28
N GLY A 70 24.05 -2.53 8.73
CA GLY A 70 24.54 -1.33 8.06
C GLY A 70 23.74 -0.04 8.36
N VAL A 71 22.73 -0.10 9.22
CA VAL A 71 21.98 1.08 9.69
C VAL A 71 22.03 1.15 11.23
N ASP A 72 22.82 2.06 11.78
CA ASP A 72 23.08 2.08 13.22
C ASP A 72 21.88 2.72 13.90
N ASN A 73 21.19 3.54 13.83
CA ASN A 73 20.19 4.22 14.67
C ASN A 73 18.80 3.60 14.64
N VAL A 74 18.63 2.38 14.12
CA VAL A 74 17.34 1.68 14.10
C VAL A 74 17.40 0.41 14.92
N ARG A 75 16.36 0.13 15.70
CA ARG A 75 16.19 -1.11 16.47
C ARG A 75 14.82 -1.71 16.20
N ILE A 76 14.77 -3.03 16.09
CA ILE A 76 13.53 -3.80 16.13
C ILE A 76 13.35 -4.26 17.58
N ILE A 77 12.24 -3.89 18.20
CA ILE A 77 11.94 -4.20 19.61
C ILE A 77 10.68 -5.05 19.62
N ARG A 78 10.85 -6.34 19.95
CA ARG A 78 9.75 -7.28 20.06
C ARG A 78 9.35 -7.43 21.53
N LEU A 79 8.10 -7.10 21.83
CA LEU A 79 7.57 -7.14 23.20
C LEU A 79 6.44 -8.17 23.31
N PRO A 80 6.38 -8.93 24.42
CA PRO A 80 5.34 -9.92 24.64
C PRO A 80 3.93 -9.30 24.63
N ALA A 81 2.99 -10.01 24.01
CA ALA A 81 1.55 -9.73 24.07
C ALA A 81 0.75 -11.01 23.86
N GLY A 82 0.05 -11.48 24.87
CA GLY A 82 -0.75 -12.71 24.84
C GLY A 82 0.09 -13.99 24.72
N PRO A 83 -0.42 -15.00 23.97
CA PRO A 83 0.27 -16.25 23.73
C PRO A 83 1.64 -16.04 23.07
N LYS A 84 2.57 -16.97 23.29
CA LYS A 84 3.91 -16.89 22.70
C LYS A 84 3.89 -17.18 21.20
N GLU A 85 3.02 -18.09 20.78
CA GLU A 85 2.87 -18.55 19.40
C GLU A 85 2.30 -17.43 18.50
N PHE A 86 2.40 -17.63 17.19
CA PHE A 86 1.79 -16.72 16.22
C PHE A 86 0.29 -16.57 16.50
N LEU A 87 -0.22 -15.35 16.40
CA LEU A 87 -1.62 -15.02 16.59
C LEU A 87 -2.09 -14.09 15.47
N ARG A 88 -3.19 -14.47 14.82
CA ARG A 88 -3.80 -13.61 13.78
C ARG A 88 -4.19 -12.25 14.37
N LYS A 89 -4.07 -11.22 13.56
CA LYS A 89 -4.33 -9.82 13.96
C LYS A 89 -5.71 -9.60 14.60
N GLU A 90 -6.73 -10.30 14.13
CA GLU A 90 -8.09 -10.17 14.66
C GLU A 90 -8.18 -10.57 16.14
N LEU A 91 -7.27 -11.40 16.63
CA LEU A 91 -7.23 -11.91 17.99
C LEU A 91 -6.30 -11.12 18.92
N LEU A 92 -5.56 -10.13 18.40
CA LEU A 92 -4.60 -9.34 19.19
C LEU A 92 -5.25 -8.34 20.16
N TRP A 93 -6.44 -7.85 19.86
CA TRP A 93 -7.07 -6.71 20.54
C TRP A 93 -6.98 -6.71 22.08
N PRO A 94 -7.33 -7.80 22.81
CA PRO A 94 -7.25 -7.78 24.27
C PRO A 94 -5.82 -7.65 24.77
N TYR A 95 -4.86 -8.31 24.11
CA TYR A 95 -3.46 -8.35 24.52
C TYR A 95 -2.70 -7.05 24.21
N LEU A 96 -3.20 -6.22 23.28
CA LEU A 96 -2.66 -4.89 23.07
C LEU A 96 -2.84 -4.03 24.30
N VAL A 97 -3.98 -4.16 24.97
CA VAL A 97 -4.37 -3.40 26.17
C VAL A 97 -3.72 -3.98 27.44
N THR A 98 -3.83 -5.32 27.62
CA THR A 98 -3.40 -5.93 28.90
C THR A 98 -1.90 -6.15 29.00
N ASP A 99 -1.22 -6.35 27.87
CA ASP A 99 0.16 -6.79 27.86
C ASP A 99 1.08 -5.81 27.09
N TRP A 100 0.77 -5.54 25.81
CA TRP A 100 1.73 -4.89 24.92
C TRP A 100 2.00 -3.44 25.29
N VAL A 101 0.97 -2.62 25.51
CA VAL A 101 1.13 -1.22 25.92
C VAL A 101 1.82 -1.14 27.28
N PRO A 102 1.44 -1.88 28.33
CA PRO A 102 2.18 -1.94 29.59
C PRO A 102 3.66 -2.35 29.42
N ASN A 103 3.95 -3.32 28.55
CA ASN A 103 5.32 -3.74 28.27
C ASN A 103 6.12 -2.67 27.54
N ILE A 104 5.52 -1.90 26.61
CA ILE A 104 6.17 -0.73 25.99
C ILE A 104 6.54 0.30 27.03
N LEU A 105 5.62 0.68 27.88
CA LEU A 105 5.86 1.70 28.92
C LEU A 105 6.97 1.25 29.90
N LYS A 106 6.92 -0.01 30.33
CA LYS A 106 7.97 -0.60 31.19
C LYS A 106 9.32 -0.67 30.48
N PHE A 107 9.35 -1.02 29.20
CA PHE A 107 10.57 -1.05 28.41
C PHE A 107 11.23 0.32 28.40
N TYR A 108 10.49 1.38 28.05
CA TYR A 108 11.05 2.73 27.99
C TYR A 108 11.39 3.31 29.37
N GLN A 109 10.64 2.96 30.40
CA GLN A 109 11.00 3.30 31.78
C GLN A 109 12.39 2.74 32.15
N ASN A 110 12.68 1.49 31.76
CA ASN A 110 13.98 0.85 31.98
C ASN A 110 15.09 1.44 31.08
N GLN A 111 14.73 2.03 29.94
CA GLN A 111 15.68 2.72 29.04
C GLN A 111 15.96 4.18 29.44
N GLY A 112 15.25 4.70 30.44
CA GLY A 112 15.47 6.06 30.97
C GLY A 112 14.71 7.16 30.20
N GLY A 113 13.79 6.84 29.29
CA GLY A 113 12.97 7.84 28.62
C GLY A 113 12.15 7.28 27.46
N LEU A 114 11.04 7.95 27.19
CA LEU A 114 10.13 7.67 26.06
C LEU A 114 10.67 8.31 24.76
N PRO A 115 10.21 7.84 23.58
CA PRO A 115 10.37 8.59 22.33
C PRO A 115 9.73 9.98 22.39
N ASP A 116 10.24 10.90 21.57
CA ASP A 116 9.68 12.25 21.41
C ASP A 116 8.29 12.22 20.74
N VAL A 117 8.07 11.21 19.90
CA VAL A 117 6.83 10.99 19.15
C VAL A 117 6.67 9.51 18.82
N MET A 118 5.41 9.06 18.72
CA MET A 118 5.07 7.75 18.18
C MET A 118 4.46 7.89 16.77
N THR A 119 4.77 6.97 15.87
CA THR A 119 4.02 6.79 14.63
C THR A 119 3.23 5.49 14.75
N THR A 120 1.96 5.51 14.37
CA THR A 120 1.07 4.36 14.55
C THR A 120 0.49 3.91 13.22
N HIS A 121 0.41 2.61 13.05
CA HIS A 121 0.03 1.97 11.80
C HIS A 121 -1.12 0.99 12.03
N TYR A 122 -2.18 1.06 11.22
CA TYR A 122 -3.46 0.38 11.40
C TYR A 122 -4.20 0.76 12.70
N GLY A 123 -5.43 0.28 12.84
CA GLY A 123 -6.25 0.52 14.02
C GLY A 123 -5.68 -0.07 15.31
N ASP A 124 -4.96 -1.19 15.21
CA ASP A 124 -4.29 -1.87 16.33
C ASP A 124 -3.06 -1.08 16.83
N GLY A 125 -2.20 -0.60 15.95
CA GLY A 125 -1.13 0.34 16.32
C GLY A 125 -1.70 1.68 16.80
N GLY A 126 -2.77 2.16 16.16
CA GLY A 126 -3.46 3.39 16.49
C GLY A 126 -3.99 3.42 17.91
N ILE A 127 -4.70 2.38 18.35
CA ILE A 127 -5.23 2.31 19.72
C ILE A 127 -4.10 2.22 20.75
N CYS A 128 -2.98 1.58 20.42
CA CYS A 128 -1.81 1.59 21.31
C CYS A 128 -1.24 3.00 21.46
N GLY A 129 -1.19 3.79 20.38
CA GLY A 129 -0.82 5.20 20.42
C GLY A 129 -1.76 6.03 21.30
N VAL A 130 -3.07 5.80 21.21
CA VAL A 130 -4.08 6.44 22.08
C VAL A 130 -3.83 6.15 23.56
N LEU A 131 -3.57 4.89 23.91
CA LEU A 131 -3.34 4.50 25.30
C LEU A 131 -2.01 5.05 25.85
N ILE A 132 -0.96 5.07 25.03
CA ILE A 132 0.35 5.64 25.41
C ILE A 132 0.23 7.17 25.56
N GLU A 133 -0.46 7.86 24.64
CA GLU A 133 -0.69 9.31 24.73
C GLU A 133 -1.47 9.68 25.99
N GLU A 134 -2.51 8.93 26.33
CA GLU A 134 -3.31 9.14 27.53
C GLU A 134 -2.47 9.02 28.81
N GLU A 135 -1.55 8.04 28.88
CA GLU A 135 -0.73 7.76 30.05
C GLU A 135 0.46 8.71 30.17
N THR A 136 1.06 9.10 29.04
CA THR A 136 2.39 9.76 29.02
C THR A 136 2.39 11.17 28.44
N GLY A 137 1.38 11.52 27.65
CA GLY A 137 1.34 12.76 26.89
C GLY A 137 2.22 12.76 25.62
N VAL A 138 2.89 11.65 25.28
CA VAL A 138 3.70 11.54 24.04
C VAL A 138 2.77 11.62 22.82
N PRO A 139 2.95 12.61 21.93
CA PRO A 139 2.09 12.74 20.75
C PRO A 139 2.31 11.59 19.75
N PHE A 140 1.29 11.32 18.95
CA PHE A 140 1.40 10.30 17.90
C PHE A 140 0.74 10.73 16.60
N THR A 141 1.19 10.13 15.48
CA THR A 141 0.54 10.20 14.17
C THR A 141 -0.20 8.90 13.89
N PHE A 142 -1.24 8.95 13.07
CA PHE A 142 -2.02 7.78 12.68
C PHE A 142 -2.02 7.60 11.17
N THR A 143 -1.57 6.42 10.71
CA THR A 143 -1.61 5.98 9.31
C THR A 143 -2.46 4.72 9.21
N ALA A 144 -3.64 4.81 8.60
CA ALA A 144 -4.57 3.69 8.58
C ALA A 144 -4.14 2.54 7.66
N HIS A 145 -3.41 2.80 6.56
CA HIS A 145 -3.06 1.88 5.46
C HIS A 145 -4.27 1.22 4.80
N SER A 146 -5.29 0.92 5.56
CA SER A 146 -6.60 0.47 5.10
C SER A 146 -7.59 0.60 6.25
N LEU A 147 -8.77 1.08 5.98
CA LEU A 147 -9.81 1.32 6.98
C LEU A 147 -10.81 0.17 7.07
N GLY A 148 -11.33 -0.06 8.29
CA GLY A 148 -12.29 -1.13 8.58
C GLY A 148 -13.60 -0.96 7.83
N ALA A 149 -14.13 0.27 7.78
CA ALA A 149 -15.37 0.55 7.07
C ALA A 149 -15.30 0.18 5.59
N GLN A 150 -14.22 0.56 4.89
CA GLN A 150 -14.00 0.17 3.50
C GLN A 150 -13.90 -1.36 3.30
N LYS A 151 -13.29 -2.07 4.27
CA LYS A 151 -13.27 -3.54 4.22
C LYS A 151 -14.65 -4.16 4.43
N MET A 152 -15.48 -3.53 5.23
CA MET A 152 -16.88 -3.95 5.40
C MET A 152 -17.69 -3.72 4.11
N ASP A 153 -17.48 -2.59 3.43
CA ASP A 153 -18.09 -2.32 2.11
C ASP A 153 -17.69 -3.38 1.07
N GLN A 154 -16.40 -3.69 0.98
CA GLN A 154 -15.88 -4.71 0.06
C GLN A 154 -16.41 -6.11 0.36
N ARG A 155 -16.82 -6.38 1.61
CA ARG A 155 -17.45 -7.64 2.04
C ARG A 155 -18.96 -7.61 1.91
N GLN A 156 -19.53 -6.51 1.41
CA GLN A 156 -20.97 -6.32 1.27
C GLN A 156 -21.72 -6.59 2.60
N VAL A 157 -21.23 -5.96 3.68
CA VAL A 157 -21.84 -6.12 5.00
C VAL A 157 -23.23 -5.54 5.00
N THR A 158 -24.21 -6.34 5.47
CA THR A 158 -25.62 -5.98 5.60
C THR A 158 -26.09 -6.17 7.05
N PRO A 159 -27.26 -5.63 7.44
CA PRO A 159 -27.83 -5.87 8.77
C PRO A 159 -28.00 -7.36 9.11
N GLU A 160 -28.16 -8.22 8.10
CA GLU A 160 -28.40 -9.65 8.26
C GLU A 160 -27.11 -10.43 8.52
N ASN A 161 -25.97 -10.00 7.94
CA ASN A 161 -24.69 -10.74 8.03
C ASN A 161 -23.66 -10.08 8.95
N ILE A 162 -23.89 -8.86 9.46
CA ILE A 162 -22.93 -8.09 10.25
C ILE A 162 -22.45 -8.84 11.50
N GLN A 163 -23.32 -9.59 12.16
CA GLN A 163 -22.97 -10.35 13.35
C GLN A 163 -21.94 -11.45 13.00
N GLU A 164 -22.21 -12.26 11.99
CA GLU A 164 -21.31 -13.34 11.56
C GLU A 164 -19.94 -12.79 11.14
N ILE A 165 -19.95 -11.68 10.39
CA ILE A 165 -18.73 -11.02 9.93
C ILE A 165 -17.95 -10.43 11.11
N ASP A 166 -18.63 -9.82 12.10
CA ASP A 166 -17.95 -9.27 13.27
C ASP A 166 -17.38 -10.36 14.19
N GLU A 167 -18.06 -11.48 14.36
CA GLU A 167 -17.53 -12.64 15.09
C GLU A 167 -16.22 -13.15 14.49
N GLN A 168 -16.06 -13.07 13.16
CA GLN A 168 -14.85 -13.51 12.45
C GLN A 168 -13.73 -12.47 12.45
N PHE A 169 -14.06 -11.18 12.26
CA PHE A 169 -13.07 -10.12 11.95
C PHE A 169 -12.98 -9.03 13.01
N HIS A 170 -13.86 -9.01 13.99
CA HIS A 170 -13.92 -8.02 15.07
C HIS A 170 -13.94 -6.56 14.57
N PHE A 171 -14.76 -6.27 13.56
CA PHE A 171 -14.88 -4.93 12.98
C PHE A 171 -15.39 -3.90 13.99
N GLY A 172 -16.21 -4.30 14.98
CA GLY A 172 -16.63 -3.43 16.06
C GLY A 172 -15.44 -2.83 16.80
N ARG A 173 -14.52 -3.68 17.27
CA ARG A 173 -13.28 -3.25 17.94
C ARG A 173 -12.43 -2.39 17.02
N ARG A 174 -12.31 -2.79 15.75
CA ARG A 174 -11.50 -2.10 14.76
C ARG A 174 -12.04 -0.70 14.47
N LEU A 175 -13.32 -0.53 14.17
CA LEU A 175 -13.90 0.77 13.89
C LEU A 175 -13.77 1.72 15.09
N VAL A 176 -14.01 1.24 16.30
CA VAL A 176 -13.85 2.05 17.51
C VAL A 176 -12.39 2.45 17.72
N ALA A 177 -11.43 1.53 17.51
CA ALA A 177 -10.00 1.83 17.58
C ALA A 177 -9.58 2.87 16.54
N GLU A 178 -10.03 2.74 15.28
CA GLU A 178 -9.75 3.70 14.21
C GLU A 178 -10.34 5.08 14.52
N ARG A 179 -11.57 5.16 15.01
CA ARG A 179 -12.23 6.42 15.45
C ARG A 179 -11.43 7.12 16.54
N LEU A 180 -11.01 6.38 17.57
CA LEU A 180 -10.18 6.92 18.65
C LEU A 180 -8.83 7.40 18.14
N SER A 181 -8.20 6.63 17.27
CA SER A 181 -6.91 6.97 16.65
C SER A 181 -6.99 8.23 15.80
N MET A 182 -8.01 8.32 14.93
CA MET A 182 -8.28 9.51 14.10
C MET A 182 -8.51 10.75 14.96
N ASN A 183 -9.28 10.62 16.02
CA ASN A 183 -9.62 11.75 16.90
C ASN A 183 -8.42 12.21 17.71
N ARG A 184 -7.66 11.31 18.34
CA ARG A 184 -6.62 11.65 19.32
C ARG A 184 -5.23 11.84 18.74
N SER A 185 -4.93 11.32 17.53
CA SER A 185 -3.64 11.56 16.89
C SER A 185 -3.37 13.05 16.68
N ALA A 186 -2.12 13.46 16.70
CA ALA A 186 -1.75 14.83 16.34
C ALA A 186 -2.06 15.11 14.85
N VAL A 187 -1.81 14.12 13.98
CA VAL A 187 -2.09 14.21 12.53
C VAL A 187 -2.43 12.81 12.01
N ASN A 188 -3.43 12.77 11.12
CA ASN A 188 -3.74 11.60 10.31
C ASN A 188 -2.94 11.65 9.01
N ILE A 189 -2.22 10.58 8.68
CA ILE A 189 -1.42 10.47 7.47
C ILE A 189 -2.22 9.69 6.43
N THR A 190 -2.34 10.23 5.23
CA THR A 190 -2.92 9.56 4.07
C THR A 190 -1.93 9.53 2.92
N SER A 191 -2.03 8.53 2.05
CA SER A 191 -1.16 8.40 0.87
C SER A 191 -1.56 9.36 -0.25
N THR A 192 -2.86 9.69 -0.32
CA THR A 192 -3.45 10.58 -1.33
C THR A 192 -4.48 11.50 -0.70
N ARG A 193 -4.84 12.56 -1.42
CA ARG A 193 -5.99 13.41 -1.04
C ARG A 193 -7.29 12.65 -1.19
N GLN A 194 -7.40 11.80 -2.22
CA GLN A 194 -8.57 10.96 -2.45
C GLN A 194 -8.81 10.03 -1.25
N GLU A 195 -7.79 9.34 -0.73
CA GLU A 195 -7.91 8.53 0.50
C GLU A 195 -8.53 9.33 1.65
N ARG A 196 -8.04 10.56 1.88
CA ARG A 196 -8.57 11.45 2.91
C ARG A 196 -10.06 11.75 2.72
N PHE A 197 -10.47 12.14 1.50
CA PHE A 197 -11.84 12.61 1.25
C PHE A 197 -12.84 11.49 0.99
N GLU A 198 -12.41 10.33 0.52
CA GLU A 198 -13.28 9.19 0.26
C GLU A 198 -13.37 8.23 1.45
N GLN A 199 -12.21 7.84 2.02
CA GLN A 199 -12.20 6.79 3.04
C GLN A 199 -12.44 7.33 4.44
N TYR A 200 -11.79 8.44 4.83
CA TYR A 200 -11.99 9.04 6.16
C TYR A 200 -13.32 9.79 6.30
N SER A 201 -13.99 10.13 5.19
CA SER A 201 -15.34 10.70 5.20
C SER A 201 -16.45 9.66 5.37
N HIS A 202 -16.12 8.37 5.35
CA HIS A 202 -17.12 7.33 5.54
C HIS A 202 -17.93 7.55 6.82
N GLN A 203 -19.24 7.28 6.76
CA GLN A 203 -20.17 7.54 7.87
C GLN A 203 -19.74 6.93 9.20
N ALA A 204 -19.08 5.77 9.19
CA ALA A 204 -18.56 5.13 10.38
C ALA A 204 -17.56 6.00 11.18
N TYR A 205 -16.92 6.98 10.53
CA TYR A 205 -15.93 7.88 11.15
C TYR A 205 -16.47 9.27 11.48
N GLN A 206 -17.75 9.53 11.22
CA GLN A 206 -18.37 10.81 11.58
C GLN A 206 -18.30 11.07 13.09
N GLY A 207 -18.00 12.33 13.45
CA GLY A 207 -17.77 12.74 14.83
C GLY A 207 -16.42 12.29 15.43
N ALA A 208 -15.62 11.48 14.72
CA ALA A 208 -14.25 11.18 15.14
C ALA A 208 -13.24 12.13 14.50
N ILE A 209 -13.41 12.45 13.23
CA ILE A 209 -12.53 13.36 12.48
C ILE A 209 -13.35 14.20 11.49
N GLU A 210 -12.92 15.44 11.30
CA GLU A 210 -13.45 16.35 10.28
C GLU A 210 -12.46 16.40 9.11
N VAL A 211 -12.84 15.80 7.96
CA VAL A 211 -11.94 15.67 6.80
C VAL A 211 -11.56 17.00 6.17
N SER A 212 -12.37 18.05 6.35
CA SER A 212 -12.06 19.40 5.89
C SER A 212 -10.98 20.10 6.70
N HIS A 213 -10.72 19.63 7.94
CA HIS A 213 -9.78 20.26 8.87
C HIS A 213 -8.32 19.99 8.47
N LYS A 214 -7.75 20.86 7.65
CA LYS A 214 -6.41 20.70 7.04
C LYS A 214 -5.29 20.39 8.04
N ALA A 215 -5.30 21.02 9.23
CA ALA A 215 -4.26 20.84 10.23
C ALA A 215 -4.23 19.42 10.86
N ARG A 216 -5.30 18.64 10.67
CA ARG A 216 -5.45 17.27 11.19
C ARG A 216 -5.03 16.20 10.20
N PHE A 217 -4.63 16.58 8.98
CA PHE A 217 -4.21 15.68 7.92
C PHE A 217 -2.90 16.12 7.29
N ALA A 218 -2.11 15.13 6.90
CA ALA A 218 -0.99 15.30 5.98
C ALA A 218 -1.05 14.21 4.92
N VAL A 219 -0.85 14.61 3.65
CA VAL A 219 -0.69 13.66 2.56
C VAL A 219 0.80 13.37 2.45
N ILE A 220 1.21 12.16 2.81
CA ILE A 220 2.58 11.68 2.74
C ILE A 220 2.54 10.33 2.02
N ALA A 221 2.85 10.38 0.76
CA ALA A 221 2.83 9.21 -0.12
C ALA A 221 3.92 8.19 0.26
N PRO A 222 3.68 6.88 0.08
CA PRO A 222 4.75 5.89 0.09
C PRO A 222 5.72 6.14 -1.06
N GLY A 223 6.95 5.65 -0.92
CA GLY A 223 8.00 5.81 -1.91
C GLY A 223 8.32 4.54 -2.67
N VAL A 224 9.06 4.68 -3.76
CA VAL A 224 9.71 3.58 -4.45
C VAL A 224 11.16 3.44 -3.99
N ASP A 225 11.70 2.25 -4.07
CA ASP A 225 13.12 2.00 -3.82
C ASP A 225 13.91 2.26 -5.11
N SER A 226 14.47 3.47 -5.22
CA SER A 226 15.27 3.86 -6.38
C SER A 226 16.61 3.10 -6.47
N SER A 227 17.07 2.47 -5.38
CA SER A 227 18.26 1.60 -5.39
C SER A 227 17.99 0.25 -6.07
N ILE A 228 16.72 -0.16 -6.15
CA ILE A 228 16.27 -1.37 -6.84
C ILE A 228 15.74 -1.03 -8.24
N PHE A 229 14.82 -0.07 -8.34
CA PHE A 229 14.07 0.21 -9.56
C PHE A 229 14.70 1.33 -10.44
N GLY A 230 15.71 2.05 -9.97
CA GLY A 230 16.33 3.10 -10.77
C GLY A 230 16.83 2.61 -12.15
N SER A 231 16.69 3.43 -13.19
CA SER A 231 17.05 3.05 -14.56
C SER A 231 18.54 2.77 -14.74
N GLU A 232 19.40 3.41 -13.95
CA GLU A 232 20.85 3.24 -13.99
C GLU A 232 21.36 2.17 -13.03
N VAL A 233 20.48 1.60 -12.20
CA VAL A 233 20.86 0.53 -11.27
C VAL A 233 21.20 -0.74 -12.02
N ARG A 234 22.15 -1.50 -11.49
CA ARG A 234 22.51 -2.85 -11.97
C ARG A 234 22.58 -3.77 -10.76
N SER A 235 21.78 -4.83 -10.81
CA SER A 235 21.85 -5.89 -9.80
C SER A 235 22.90 -6.93 -10.18
N ASP A 236 23.45 -7.62 -9.21
CA ASP A 236 24.42 -8.70 -9.43
C ASP A 236 23.89 -9.81 -10.33
N ASN A 237 22.57 -10.03 -10.33
CA ASN A 237 21.87 -11.06 -11.10
C ASN A 237 21.18 -10.51 -12.37
N GLU A 238 21.44 -9.27 -12.77
CA GLU A 238 20.73 -8.63 -13.89
C GLU A 238 20.86 -9.40 -15.20
N GLU A 239 22.06 -9.88 -15.52
CA GLU A 239 22.31 -10.69 -16.74
C GLU A 239 21.56 -12.03 -16.68
N ALA A 240 21.53 -12.70 -15.52
CA ALA A 240 20.78 -13.94 -15.36
C ALA A 240 19.26 -13.70 -15.52
N THR A 241 18.77 -12.57 -15.00
CA THR A 241 17.38 -12.16 -15.21
C THR A 241 17.08 -11.89 -16.68
N TYR A 242 17.97 -11.20 -17.39
CA TYR A 242 17.79 -10.96 -18.82
C TYR A 242 17.73 -12.27 -19.62
N GLN A 243 18.59 -13.22 -19.31
CA GLN A 243 18.57 -14.54 -19.94
C GLN A 243 17.28 -15.29 -19.63
N LEU A 244 16.81 -15.28 -18.37
CA LEU A 244 15.52 -15.87 -17.98
C LEU A 244 14.36 -15.25 -18.77
N VAL A 245 14.27 -13.93 -18.83
CA VAL A 245 13.20 -13.23 -19.56
C VAL A 245 13.24 -13.56 -21.04
N MET A 246 14.43 -13.60 -21.64
CA MET A 246 14.60 -13.94 -23.06
C MET A 246 14.24 -15.40 -23.35
N GLU A 247 14.56 -16.31 -22.44
CA GLU A 247 14.15 -17.73 -22.54
C GLU A 247 12.63 -17.87 -22.49
N ARG A 248 11.94 -17.17 -21.55
CA ARG A 248 10.47 -17.20 -21.45
C ARG A 248 9.80 -16.57 -22.68
N LEU A 249 10.32 -15.44 -23.15
CA LEU A 249 9.85 -14.86 -24.42
C LEU A 249 10.09 -15.81 -25.60
N ALA A 250 11.22 -16.50 -25.66
CA ALA A 250 11.50 -17.46 -26.73
C ALA A 250 10.59 -18.70 -26.68
N ARG A 251 10.10 -19.08 -25.51
CA ARG A 251 9.11 -20.14 -25.34
C ARG A 251 7.75 -19.79 -25.97
N ASP A 252 7.33 -18.52 -25.78
CA ASP A 252 5.95 -18.10 -26.04
C ASP A 252 5.81 -17.26 -27.32
N ILE A 253 6.86 -16.57 -27.75
CA ILE A 253 6.86 -15.57 -28.83
C ILE A 253 7.79 -16.03 -29.97
N PRO A 254 7.33 -16.05 -31.23
CA PRO A 254 8.14 -16.40 -32.37
C PRO A 254 9.29 -15.41 -32.60
N GLU A 255 10.37 -15.88 -33.22
CA GLU A 255 11.64 -15.19 -33.30
C GLU A 255 11.54 -13.75 -33.86
N GLU A 256 10.71 -13.56 -34.88
CA GLU A 256 10.52 -12.27 -35.56
C GLU A 256 9.86 -11.20 -34.69
N ARG A 257 9.23 -11.59 -33.56
CA ARG A 257 8.55 -10.67 -32.63
C ARG A 257 9.27 -10.48 -31.30
N ARG A 258 10.30 -11.26 -31.00
CA ARG A 258 10.94 -11.25 -29.65
C ARG A 258 11.56 -9.91 -29.26
N GLU A 259 11.98 -9.11 -30.24
CA GLU A 259 12.56 -7.80 -30.01
C GLU A 259 11.54 -6.64 -30.06
N TRP A 260 10.27 -6.96 -30.30
CA TRP A 260 9.23 -5.95 -30.33
C TRP A 260 8.98 -5.36 -28.94
N PRO A 261 8.45 -4.13 -28.86
CA PRO A 261 7.92 -3.59 -27.61
C PRO A 261 6.97 -4.55 -26.93
N VAL A 262 6.86 -4.46 -25.61
CA VAL A 262 5.86 -5.21 -24.85
C VAL A 262 4.94 -4.26 -24.07
N ILE A 263 3.69 -4.64 -23.96
CA ILE A 263 2.76 -4.11 -22.96
C ILE A 263 2.95 -5.00 -21.75
N ILE A 264 3.51 -4.46 -20.66
CA ILE A 264 3.82 -5.23 -19.47
C ILE A 264 2.85 -4.93 -18.35
N ALA A 265 2.24 -5.97 -17.78
CA ALA A 265 1.47 -5.89 -16.54
C ALA A 265 2.12 -6.80 -15.49
N SER A 266 2.30 -6.27 -14.29
CA SER A 266 2.82 -7.02 -13.14
C SER A 266 1.89 -6.88 -11.96
N SER A 267 1.24 -7.98 -11.57
CA SER A 267 0.36 -8.01 -10.41
C SER A 267 0.05 -9.43 -9.97
N ARG A 268 -0.47 -9.58 -8.75
CA ARG A 268 -1.06 -10.84 -8.30
C ARG A 268 -2.30 -11.17 -9.14
N LEU A 269 -2.55 -12.45 -9.34
CA LEU A 269 -3.78 -12.94 -9.98
C LEU A 269 -4.96 -12.72 -9.02
N ALA A 270 -5.67 -11.62 -9.21
CA ALA A 270 -6.86 -11.28 -8.45
C ALA A 270 -7.87 -10.56 -9.37
N PRO A 271 -9.19 -10.85 -9.27
CA PRO A 271 -10.20 -10.25 -10.15
C PRO A 271 -10.14 -8.72 -10.20
N LYS A 272 -9.88 -8.08 -9.06
CA LYS A 272 -9.77 -6.61 -8.96
C LYS A 272 -8.61 -6.00 -9.75
N LYS A 273 -7.60 -6.80 -10.14
CA LYS A 273 -6.47 -6.33 -10.97
C LYS A 273 -6.82 -6.26 -12.44
N ASN A 274 -7.96 -6.82 -12.82
CA ASN A 274 -8.55 -6.71 -14.16
C ASN A 274 -7.56 -7.01 -15.31
N ILE A 275 -6.74 -8.06 -15.14
CA ILE A 275 -5.82 -8.53 -16.19
C ILE A 275 -6.63 -8.96 -17.43
N LEU A 276 -7.84 -9.50 -17.22
CA LEU A 276 -8.75 -9.87 -18.30
C LEU A 276 -9.09 -8.68 -19.20
N GLY A 277 -9.41 -7.50 -18.62
CA GLY A 277 -9.70 -6.29 -19.40
C GLY A 277 -8.51 -5.85 -20.27
N LEU A 278 -7.28 -6.00 -19.76
CA LEU A 278 -6.07 -5.74 -20.55
C LEU A 278 -5.92 -6.72 -21.72
N VAL A 279 -6.15 -8.01 -21.50
CA VAL A 279 -6.09 -9.03 -22.56
C VAL A 279 -7.18 -8.80 -23.60
N GLN A 280 -8.39 -8.43 -23.18
CA GLN A 280 -9.49 -8.04 -24.08
C GLN A 280 -9.13 -6.80 -24.90
N ALA A 281 -8.56 -5.76 -24.29
CA ALA A 281 -8.09 -4.56 -24.98
C ALA A 281 -7.05 -4.90 -26.07
N PHE A 282 -6.10 -5.77 -25.74
CA PHE A 282 -5.13 -6.26 -26.72
C PHE A 282 -5.78 -7.09 -27.84
N ALA A 283 -6.78 -7.90 -27.50
CA ALA A 283 -7.50 -8.75 -28.45
C ALA A 283 -8.29 -7.96 -29.50
N ILE A 284 -8.94 -6.86 -29.08
CA ILE A 284 -9.78 -6.05 -29.97
C ILE A 284 -8.99 -5.06 -30.84
N SER A 285 -7.70 -4.81 -30.53
CA SER A 285 -6.87 -3.86 -31.27
C SER A 285 -5.89 -4.56 -32.22
N PRO A 286 -6.11 -4.54 -33.54
CA PRO A 286 -5.15 -4.98 -34.54
C PRO A 286 -3.83 -4.17 -34.44
N THR A 287 -3.91 -2.86 -34.19
CA THR A 287 -2.75 -1.98 -34.07
C THR A 287 -1.80 -2.45 -32.98
N LEU A 288 -2.32 -2.75 -31.77
CA LEU A 288 -1.48 -3.25 -30.66
C LEU A 288 -0.84 -4.59 -31.01
N GLN A 289 -1.61 -5.50 -31.63
CA GLN A 289 -1.12 -6.80 -32.03
C GLN A 289 -0.04 -6.75 -33.13
N GLU A 290 -0.04 -5.70 -33.97
CA GLU A 290 0.96 -5.48 -35.03
C GLU A 290 2.20 -4.73 -34.53
N ARG A 291 2.17 -4.14 -33.34
CA ARG A 291 3.25 -3.30 -32.83
C ARG A 291 3.91 -3.76 -31.54
N ALA A 292 3.22 -4.61 -30.76
CA ALA A 292 3.71 -5.05 -29.47
C ALA A 292 3.34 -6.50 -29.17
N ASN A 293 3.97 -7.06 -28.15
CA ASN A 293 3.53 -8.27 -27.47
C ASN A 293 2.93 -7.91 -26.12
N LEU A 294 2.15 -8.82 -25.53
CA LEU A 294 1.65 -8.67 -24.18
C LEU A 294 2.47 -9.54 -23.23
N LEU A 295 2.94 -8.96 -22.13
CA LEU A 295 3.74 -9.63 -21.10
C LEU A 295 3.06 -9.53 -19.75
N LEU A 296 2.66 -10.67 -19.19
CA LEU A 296 2.03 -10.77 -17.87
C LEU A 296 3.02 -11.35 -16.86
N ILE A 297 3.43 -10.55 -15.90
CA ILE A 297 4.28 -10.99 -14.78
C ILE A 297 3.37 -11.33 -13.59
N THR A 298 3.37 -12.61 -13.21
CA THR A 298 2.52 -13.14 -12.15
C THR A 298 3.38 -13.86 -11.10
N PRO A 299 3.26 -13.55 -9.82
CA PRO A 299 4.04 -14.23 -8.80
C PRO A 299 3.75 -15.74 -8.74
N GLY A 300 4.78 -16.56 -8.51
CA GLY A 300 4.65 -17.96 -8.17
C GLY A 300 4.35 -18.94 -9.30
N LEU A 301 4.05 -18.49 -10.53
CA LEU A 301 3.70 -19.36 -11.64
C LEU A 301 4.67 -19.19 -12.81
N ASP A 302 5.23 -20.30 -13.30
CA ASP A 302 6.20 -20.28 -14.40
C ASP A 302 5.54 -20.15 -15.77
N ASN A 303 4.37 -20.76 -15.95
CA ASN A 303 3.64 -20.74 -17.23
C ASN A 303 2.11 -20.68 -17.03
N PRO A 304 1.58 -19.59 -16.43
CA PRO A 304 0.19 -19.53 -15.97
C PRO A 304 -0.85 -19.71 -17.09
N LEU A 305 -0.50 -19.44 -18.34
CA LEU A 305 -1.44 -19.60 -19.46
C LEU A 305 -1.56 -21.04 -19.97
N HIS A 306 -0.58 -21.90 -19.68
CA HIS A 306 -0.52 -23.30 -20.15
C HIS A 306 -0.64 -24.33 -19.02
N GLU A 307 -0.19 -24.00 -17.81
CA GLU A 307 -0.28 -24.91 -16.67
C GLU A 307 -1.73 -25.01 -16.18
N GLU A 308 -2.13 -26.18 -15.71
CA GLU A 308 -3.33 -26.30 -14.89
C GLU A 308 -3.10 -25.43 -13.66
N ALA A 309 -4.04 -24.52 -13.39
CA ALA A 309 -3.93 -23.56 -12.31
C ALA A 309 -3.53 -24.23 -10.99
N SER A 310 -2.75 -23.53 -10.18
CA SER A 310 -2.52 -23.90 -8.79
C SER A 310 -3.83 -24.26 -8.09
N ASP A 311 -3.79 -24.96 -6.96
CA ASP A 311 -4.98 -25.29 -6.15
C ASP A 311 -5.77 -24.05 -5.66
N SER A 312 -5.36 -22.84 -6.04
CA SER A 312 -6.03 -21.58 -5.72
C SER A 312 -7.24 -21.36 -6.63
N GLN A 313 -8.43 -21.45 -6.06
CA GLN A 313 -9.69 -21.16 -6.76
C GLN A 313 -9.67 -19.75 -7.39
N THR A 314 -9.12 -18.75 -6.70
CA THR A 314 -9.04 -17.36 -7.18
C THR A 314 -8.17 -17.24 -8.44
N GLU A 315 -7.04 -17.94 -8.49
CA GLU A 315 -6.17 -17.94 -9.67
C GLU A 315 -6.86 -18.62 -10.86
N HIS A 316 -7.57 -19.71 -10.59
CA HIS A 316 -8.36 -20.39 -11.63
C HIS A 316 -9.46 -19.47 -12.19
N GLU A 317 -10.20 -18.76 -11.33
CA GLU A 317 -11.24 -17.81 -11.72
C GLU A 317 -10.70 -16.66 -12.60
N VAL A 318 -9.46 -16.23 -12.41
CA VAL A 318 -8.81 -15.18 -13.20
C VAL A 318 -8.24 -15.74 -14.51
N LEU A 319 -7.56 -16.88 -14.47
CA LEU A 319 -6.84 -17.42 -15.63
C LEU A 319 -7.75 -18.08 -16.67
N ALA A 320 -8.84 -18.71 -16.25
CA ALA A 320 -9.74 -19.38 -17.20
C ALA A 320 -10.35 -18.43 -18.25
N PRO A 321 -10.93 -17.27 -17.87
CA PRO A 321 -11.42 -16.29 -18.85
C PRO A 321 -10.30 -15.71 -19.74
N ILE A 322 -9.09 -15.50 -19.18
CA ILE A 322 -7.95 -15.02 -19.97
C ILE A 322 -7.56 -16.03 -21.05
N ARG A 323 -7.48 -17.33 -20.71
CA ARG A 323 -7.17 -18.40 -21.68
C ARG A 323 -8.23 -18.50 -22.78
N GLU A 324 -9.50 -18.30 -22.43
CA GLU A 324 -10.60 -18.27 -23.41
C GLU A 324 -10.40 -17.14 -24.41
N VAL A 325 -10.17 -15.91 -23.98
CA VAL A 325 -9.91 -14.76 -24.86
C VAL A 325 -8.67 -14.98 -25.72
N VAL A 326 -7.57 -15.55 -25.15
CA VAL A 326 -6.35 -15.86 -25.91
C VAL A 326 -6.62 -16.86 -27.03
N ASN A 327 -7.39 -17.91 -26.74
CA ASN A 327 -7.76 -18.94 -27.74
C ASN A 327 -8.67 -18.39 -28.82
N GLU A 328 -9.77 -17.71 -28.46
CA GLU A 328 -10.76 -17.19 -29.38
C GLU A 328 -10.20 -16.14 -30.35
N ASN A 329 -9.23 -15.34 -29.89
CA ASN A 329 -8.65 -14.25 -30.69
C ASN A 329 -7.28 -14.59 -31.30
N ASN A 330 -6.83 -15.84 -31.23
CA ASN A 330 -5.56 -16.31 -31.79
C ASN A 330 -4.37 -15.48 -31.30
N LEU A 331 -4.28 -15.26 -30.01
CA LEU A 331 -3.21 -14.44 -29.40
C LEU A 331 -1.95 -15.26 -29.07
N TRP A 332 -1.96 -16.57 -29.25
CA TRP A 332 -0.75 -17.39 -29.12
C TRP A 332 0.36 -16.90 -30.05
N GLY A 333 1.58 -16.81 -29.53
CA GLY A 333 2.69 -16.17 -30.21
C GLY A 333 2.74 -14.64 -30.09
N LYS A 334 1.79 -14.02 -29.37
CA LYS A 334 1.75 -12.56 -29.11
C LYS A 334 1.67 -12.24 -27.61
N ILE A 335 1.49 -13.24 -26.78
CA ILE A 335 1.38 -13.12 -25.32
C ILE A 335 2.36 -14.08 -24.64
N SER A 336 3.05 -13.60 -23.62
CA SER A 336 3.89 -14.38 -22.72
C SER A 336 3.48 -14.11 -21.27
N ALA A 337 3.53 -15.15 -20.44
CA ALA A 337 3.22 -15.01 -19.02
C ALA A 337 4.15 -15.89 -18.18
N PHE A 338 4.72 -15.32 -17.11
CA PHE A 338 5.61 -16.05 -16.20
C PHE A 338 5.82 -15.30 -14.88
N GLY A 339 6.36 -15.99 -13.88
CA GLY A 339 6.80 -15.42 -12.61
C GLY A 339 8.25 -14.96 -12.64
N LEU A 340 8.57 -14.02 -11.76
CA LEU A 340 9.93 -13.60 -11.45
C LEU A 340 10.24 -13.88 -9.97
N PRO A 341 11.52 -14.16 -9.62
CA PRO A 341 11.86 -14.61 -8.29
C PRO A 341 11.75 -13.52 -7.22
N ASP A 342 12.03 -12.27 -7.55
CA ASP A 342 12.13 -11.17 -6.60
C ASP A 342 11.95 -9.78 -7.24
N GLN A 343 11.96 -8.73 -6.43
CA GLN A 343 11.88 -7.34 -6.89
C GLN A 343 13.07 -6.90 -7.74
N PRO A 344 14.34 -7.25 -7.44
CA PRO A 344 15.45 -6.97 -8.34
C PRO A 344 15.28 -7.54 -9.75
N ALA A 345 14.74 -8.76 -9.87
CA ALA A 345 14.44 -9.36 -11.17
C ALA A 345 13.30 -8.62 -11.91
N LEU A 346 12.28 -8.17 -11.18
CA LEU A 346 11.20 -7.35 -11.75
C LEU A 346 11.76 -6.01 -12.27
N ALA A 347 12.58 -5.34 -11.47
CA ALA A 347 13.23 -4.08 -11.84
C ALA A 347 14.15 -4.23 -13.07
N ALA A 348 14.96 -5.30 -13.11
CA ALA A 348 15.79 -5.62 -14.27
C ALA A 348 14.94 -5.87 -15.53
N THR A 349 13.80 -6.54 -15.38
CA THR A 349 12.83 -6.75 -16.48
C THR A 349 12.26 -5.42 -16.98
N TYR A 350 11.86 -4.51 -16.08
CA TYR A 350 11.36 -3.19 -16.47
C TYR A 350 12.43 -2.40 -17.25
N ARG A 351 13.69 -2.38 -16.78
CA ARG A 351 14.81 -1.74 -17.49
C ARG A 351 15.07 -2.35 -18.87
N LEU A 352 15.00 -3.67 -18.98
CA LEU A 352 15.13 -4.36 -20.27
C LEU A 352 14.02 -3.95 -21.23
N MET A 353 12.77 -3.91 -20.77
CA MET A 353 11.62 -3.57 -21.60
C MET A 353 11.57 -2.07 -21.94
N SER A 354 12.04 -1.19 -21.05
CA SER A 354 12.19 0.24 -21.36
C SER A 354 13.10 0.47 -22.57
N ARG A 355 14.22 -0.24 -22.68
CA ARG A 355 15.13 -0.16 -23.84
C ARG A 355 14.48 -0.61 -25.15
N ARG A 356 13.39 -1.38 -25.08
CA ARG A 356 12.58 -1.84 -26.21
C ARG A 356 11.38 -0.95 -26.48
N ARG A 357 11.32 0.24 -25.88
CA ARG A 357 10.21 1.19 -26.00
C ARG A 357 8.86 0.59 -25.59
N SER A 358 8.88 -0.23 -24.58
CA SER A 358 7.72 -0.88 -23.99
C SER A 358 6.89 0.07 -23.13
N VAL A 359 5.70 -0.35 -22.70
CA VAL A 359 4.79 0.41 -21.85
C VAL A 359 4.32 -0.46 -20.68
N PHE A 360 4.19 0.13 -19.51
CA PHE A 360 3.58 -0.51 -18.34
C PHE A 360 2.08 -0.25 -18.32
N ALA A 361 1.28 -1.30 -18.10
CA ALA A 361 -0.17 -1.23 -18.02
C ALA A 361 -0.68 -1.60 -16.62
N LEU A 362 -1.51 -0.73 -16.03
CA LEU A 362 -2.24 -0.99 -14.79
C LEU A 362 -3.74 -0.83 -15.02
N THR A 363 -4.46 -1.92 -15.15
CA THR A 363 -5.90 -1.91 -15.48
C THR A 363 -6.79 -2.28 -14.30
N SER A 364 -6.29 -2.19 -13.06
CA SER A 364 -7.08 -2.46 -11.84
C SER A 364 -8.36 -1.63 -11.81
N TYR A 365 -9.48 -2.24 -11.40
CA TYR A 365 -10.74 -1.49 -11.22
C TYR A 365 -10.61 -0.33 -10.24
N TYR A 366 -9.76 -0.48 -9.24
CA TYR A 366 -9.38 0.57 -8.29
C TYR A 366 -7.97 0.29 -7.75
N GLU A 367 -7.09 1.30 -7.76
CA GLU A 367 -5.76 1.21 -7.20
C GLU A 367 -5.57 2.30 -6.14
N PRO A 368 -5.48 1.97 -4.84
CA PRO A 368 -5.44 2.97 -3.78
C PRO A 368 -4.31 3.98 -3.89
N PHE A 369 -3.12 3.56 -4.31
CA PHE A 369 -1.97 4.44 -4.52
C PHE A 369 -1.23 4.15 -5.83
N GLY A 370 -0.81 2.90 -6.05
CA GLY A 370 -0.14 2.47 -7.28
C GLY A 370 1.39 2.52 -7.21
N LEU A 371 2.01 1.78 -6.28
CA LEU A 371 3.48 1.65 -6.26
C LEU A 371 4.03 1.01 -7.53
N GLY A 372 3.40 -0.04 -8.05
CA GLY A 372 3.85 -0.71 -9.27
C GLY A 372 4.03 0.21 -10.48
N PRO A 373 3.08 1.10 -10.81
CA PRO A 373 3.27 2.14 -11.82
C PRO A 373 4.45 3.07 -11.56
N LEU A 374 4.68 3.47 -10.31
CA LEU A 374 5.82 4.33 -9.95
C LEU A 374 7.15 3.58 -10.07
N GLU A 375 7.18 2.29 -9.68
CA GLU A 375 8.33 1.39 -9.88
C GLU A 375 8.66 1.25 -11.37
N ALA A 376 7.64 1.08 -12.21
CA ALA A 376 7.81 1.02 -13.66
C ALA A 376 8.30 2.35 -14.25
N ALA A 377 7.73 3.49 -13.82
CA ALA A 377 8.13 4.82 -14.27
C ALA A 377 9.59 5.13 -13.91
N VAL A 378 10.03 4.85 -12.68
CA VAL A 378 11.42 5.08 -12.28
C VAL A 378 12.41 4.17 -13.01
N ALA A 379 11.98 2.97 -13.43
CA ALA A 379 12.75 2.08 -14.27
C ALA A 379 12.78 2.50 -15.76
N GLY A 380 12.02 3.56 -16.12
CA GLY A 380 12.01 4.16 -17.44
C GLY A 380 10.89 3.67 -18.36
N LEU A 381 9.81 3.11 -17.84
CA LEU A 381 8.64 2.73 -18.63
C LEU A 381 7.55 3.80 -18.55
N PRO A 382 7.02 4.30 -19.67
CA PRO A 382 5.77 5.03 -19.67
C PRO A 382 4.64 4.20 -19.06
N VAL A 383 3.68 4.87 -18.41
CA VAL A 383 2.57 4.22 -17.71
C VAL A 383 1.25 4.53 -18.40
N VAL A 384 0.48 3.50 -18.68
CA VAL A 384 -0.95 3.58 -18.99
C VAL A 384 -1.70 2.91 -17.83
N GLY A 385 -2.56 3.63 -17.15
CA GLY A 385 -3.15 3.11 -15.92
C GLY A 385 -4.57 3.58 -15.64
N THR A 386 -5.21 2.88 -14.70
CA THR A 386 -6.58 3.19 -14.30
C THR A 386 -6.74 4.64 -13.81
N GLN A 387 -7.81 5.28 -14.23
CA GLN A 387 -8.24 6.58 -13.70
C GLN A 387 -8.80 6.49 -12.27
N ASN A 388 -9.09 5.28 -11.76
CA ASN A 388 -9.74 5.05 -10.49
C ASN A 388 -8.70 4.85 -9.36
N GLY A 389 -8.55 5.85 -8.52
CA GLY A 389 -7.67 5.81 -7.35
C GLY A 389 -6.46 6.73 -7.43
N GLY A 390 -5.41 6.39 -6.68
CA GLY A 390 -4.29 7.29 -6.41
C GLY A 390 -3.39 7.62 -7.60
N LEU A 391 -3.48 6.89 -8.71
CA LEU A 391 -2.64 7.12 -9.88
C LEU A 391 -2.91 8.50 -10.51
N SER A 392 -4.16 8.95 -10.48
CA SER A 392 -4.57 10.29 -10.92
C SER A 392 -3.94 11.44 -10.12
N GLU A 393 -3.43 11.15 -8.91
CA GLU A 393 -2.69 12.11 -8.09
C GLU A 393 -1.17 11.87 -8.19
N SER A 394 -0.71 10.62 -8.18
CA SER A 394 0.71 10.28 -8.07
C SER A 394 1.50 10.48 -9.35
N LEU A 395 0.89 10.36 -10.53
CA LEU A 395 1.51 10.62 -11.83
C LEU A 395 0.95 11.87 -12.52
N ARG A 396 0.63 12.88 -11.70
CA ARG A 396 0.21 14.20 -12.16
C ARG A 396 0.72 15.29 -11.23
N GLN A 397 1.12 16.44 -11.79
CA GLN A 397 1.50 17.61 -11.02
C GLN A 397 0.99 18.90 -11.68
N GLY A 398 -0.05 19.52 -11.11
CA GLY A 398 -0.72 20.65 -11.73
C GLY A 398 -1.40 20.25 -13.05
N ASP A 399 -0.96 20.86 -14.14
CA ASP A 399 -1.44 20.55 -15.50
C ASP A 399 -0.55 19.51 -16.21
N ASP A 400 0.62 19.13 -15.63
CA ASP A 400 1.52 18.15 -16.20
C ASP A 400 1.05 16.74 -15.86
N GLU A 401 0.93 15.89 -16.88
CA GLU A 401 0.54 14.47 -16.79
C GLU A 401 1.72 13.59 -17.17
N TYR A 402 2.01 12.60 -16.31
CA TYR A 402 3.13 11.67 -16.46
C TYR A 402 2.67 10.24 -16.74
N SER A 403 1.40 10.07 -17.05
CA SER A 403 0.77 8.80 -17.46
C SER A 403 -0.43 9.06 -18.34
N VAL A 404 -0.87 8.03 -19.07
CA VAL A 404 -2.18 8.02 -19.73
C VAL A 404 -3.16 7.31 -18.82
N LEU A 405 -4.25 7.98 -18.46
CA LEU A 405 -5.30 7.41 -17.63
C LEU A 405 -6.43 6.85 -18.51
N VAL A 406 -6.92 5.66 -18.13
CA VAL A 406 -7.94 4.93 -18.88
C VAL A 406 -9.05 4.42 -17.95
N ASP A 407 -10.23 4.22 -18.51
CA ASP A 407 -11.34 3.55 -17.84
C ASP A 407 -11.07 2.03 -17.80
N PRO A 408 -10.87 1.42 -16.62
CA PRO A 408 -10.60 0.00 -16.51
C PRO A 408 -11.80 -0.89 -16.90
N GLU A 409 -13.00 -0.33 -16.96
CA GLU A 409 -14.22 -1.07 -17.36
C GLU A 409 -14.43 -1.10 -18.87
N ASP A 410 -13.69 -0.26 -19.63
CA ASP A 410 -13.78 -0.17 -21.09
C ASP A 410 -12.49 -0.69 -21.78
N PRO A 411 -12.47 -1.93 -22.29
CA PRO A 411 -11.32 -2.44 -23.06
C PRO A 411 -10.95 -1.60 -24.29
N ALA A 412 -11.90 -0.84 -24.88
CA ALA A 412 -11.60 0.02 -26.03
C ALA A 412 -10.81 1.26 -25.58
N ASP A 413 -11.15 1.85 -24.44
CA ASP A 413 -10.40 2.97 -23.85
C ASP A 413 -8.98 2.54 -23.41
N ILE A 414 -8.86 1.35 -22.79
CA ILE A 414 -7.55 0.75 -22.48
C ILE A 414 -6.71 0.60 -23.77
N ALA A 415 -7.30 0.05 -24.84
CA ALA A 415 -6.60 -0.13 -26.10
C ALA A 415 -6.15 1.21 -26.69
N GLN A 416 -7.02 2.23 -26.69
CA GLN A 416 -6.72 3.55 -27.19
C GLN A 416 -5.57 4.21 -26.41
N GLY A 417 -5.57 4.13 -25.07
CA GLY A 417 -4.49 4.67 -24.23
C GLY A 417 -3.15 4.01 -24.53
N LEU A 418 -3.13 2.68 -24.71
CA LEU A 418 -1.92 1.95 -25.08
C LEU A 418 -1.43 2.30 -26.49
N GLU A 419 -2.34 2.44 -27.46
CA GLU A 419 -2.02 2.86 -28.83
C GLU A 419 -1.40 4.26 -28.86
N GLN A 420 -1.95 5.21 -28.10
CA GLN A 420 -1.40 6.57 -28.02
C GLN A 420 0.08 6.56 -27.65
N VAL A 421 0.47 5.78 -26.64
CA VAL A 421 1.87 5.72 -26.18
C VAL A 421 2.75 4.94 -27.15
N LEU A 422 2.30 3.79 -27.65
CA LEU A 422 3.12 2.91 -28.50
C LEU A 422 3.29 3.42 -29.93
N CYS A 423 2.34 4.22 -30.44
CA CYS A 423 2.39 4.73 -31.82
C CYS A 423 2.99 6.13 -31.93
N ASP A 424 3.13 6.86 -30.82
CA ASP A 424 3.71 8.20 -30.78
C ASP A 424 5.05 8.16 -30.04
N ALA A 425 6.14 8.32 -30.81
CA ALA A 425 7.51 8.27 -30.28
C ALA A 425 7.83 9.46 -29.36
N GLU A 426 7.29 10.64 -29.65
CA GLU A 426 7.51 11.85 -28.87
C GLU A 426 6.76 11.75 -27.53
N MET A 427 5.52 11.33 -27.56
CA MET A 427 4.73 11.07 -26.34
C MET A 427 5.40 9.99 -25.46
N TRP A 428 5.89 8.91 -26.07
CA TRP A 428 6.61 7.88 -25.33
C TRP A 428 7.81 8.45 -24.58
N GLU A 429 8.66 9.27 -25.25
CA GLU A 429 9.83 9.89 -24.66
C GLU A 429 9.50 10.92 -23.58
N GLN A 430 8.44 11.71 -23.78
CA GLN A 430 7.95 12.65 -22.78
C GLN A 430 7.46 11.96 -21.51
N LEU A 431 6.63 10.92 -21.64
CA LEU A 431 6.13 10.17 -20.50
C LEU A 431 7.24 9.39 -19.79
N GLN A 432 8.17 8.81 -20.52
CA GLN A 432 9.32 8.09 -19.98
C GLN A 432 10.21 9.02 -19.14
N SER A 433 10.69 10.11 -19.71
CA SER A 433 11.62 11.02 -19.03
C SER A 433 10.92 11.85 -17.95
N GLY A 434 9.74 12.39 -18.24
CA GLY A 434 8.95 13.17 -17.29
C GLY A 434 8.47 12.33 -16.11
N GLY A 435 7.93 11.14 -16.38
CA GLY A 435 7.48 10.21 -15.32
C GLY A 435 8.62 9.77 -14.41
N GLN A 436 9.77 9.42 -14.99
CA GLN A 436 10.95 9.04 -14.22
C GLN A 436 11.43 10.16 -13.30
N GLN A 437 11.61 11.36 -13.85
CA GLN A 437 12.04 12.53 -13.07
C GLN A 437 11.05 12.86 -11.97
N HIS A 438 9.75 12.89 -12.28
CA HIS A 438 8.70 13.19 -11.33
C HIS A 438 8.69 12.21 -10.15
N VAL A 439 8.84 10.91 -10.40
CA VAL A 439 8.89 9.90 -9.33
C VAL A 439 10.16 10.05 -8.48
N LEU A 440 11.32 10.25 -9.09
CA LEU A 440 12.58 10.45 -8.35
C LEU A 440 12.55 11.70 -7.46
N GLU A 441 11.90 12.76 -7.88
CA GLU A 441 11.81 14.02 -7.13
C GLU A 441 10.77 13.98 -5.99
N ASN A 442 9.70 13.15 -6.11
CA ASN A 442 8.54 13.25 -5.23
C ASN A 442 8.17 11.96 -4.50
N TYR A 443 8.50 10.77 -5.05
CA TYR A 443 7.97 9.49 -4.61
C TYR A 443 9.05 8.45 -4.31
N THR A 444 10.19 8.87 -3.75
CA THR A 444 11.18 7.96 -3.15
C THR A 444 10.95 7.82 -1.65
N TRP A 445 11.44 6.74 -1.04
CA TRP A 445 11.38 6.58 0.41
C TRP A 445 12.10 7.72 1.15
N GLU A 446 13.16 8.27 0.56
CA GLU A 446 13.83 9.45 1.06
C GLU A 446 12.89 10.66 1.11
N CYS A 447 12.11 10.91 0.05
CA CYS A 447 11.11 11.97 0.02
C CYS A 447 10.02 11.75 1.07
N THR A 448 9.50 10.52 1.18
CA THR A 448 8.51 10.14 2.20
C THR A 448 9.02 10.45 3.60
N ALA A 449 10.22 9.98 3.94
CA ALA A 449 10.84 10.22 5.25
C ALA A 449 11.09 11.72 5.51
N LYS A 450 11.54 12.47 4.52
CA LYS A 450 11.77 13.92 4.62
C LYS A 450 10.48 14.68 4.96
N TYR A 451 9.39 14.40 4.24
CA TYR A 451 8.10 15.02 4.51
C TYR A 451 7.57 14.63 5.89
N TYR A 452 7.73 13.37 6.26
CA TYR A 452 7.28 12.87 7.55
C TYR A 452 8.09 13.49 8.70
N LEU A 453 9.43 13.59 8.59
CA LEU A 453 10.28 14.23 9.58
C LEU A 453 9.92 15.71 9.77
N THR A 454 9.70 16.44 8.68
CA THR A 454 9.25 17.84 8.75
C THR A 454 7.94 17.98 9.53
N LEU A 455 7.00 17.05 9.35
CA LEU A 455 5.76 17.03 10.11
C LEU A 455 6.00 16.68 11.59
N ILE A 456 6.81 15.67 11.88
CA ILE A 456 7.16 15.26 13.25
C ILE A 456 7.83 16.40 14.01
N GLU A 457 8.76 17.12 13.39
CA GLU A 457 9.42 18.29 13.99
C GLU A 457 8.40 19.36 14.42
N GLN A 458 7.39 19.62 13.58
CA GLN A 458 6.31 20.55 13.93
C GLN A 458 5.45 20.03 15.09
N ILE A 459 5.17 18.72 15.15
CA ILE A 459 4.39 18.11 16.23
C ILE A 459 5.15 18.20 17.54
N VAL A 460 6.43 17.86 17.53
CA VAL A 460 7.29 17.90 18.75
C VAL A 460 7.51 19.32 19.23
N ALA A 461 7.68 20.28 18.33
CA ALA A 461 7.85 21.69 18.70
C ALA A 461 6.58 22.30 19.30
N GLN A 462 5.39 21.88 18.88
CA GLN A 462 4.10 22.44 19.31
C GLN A 462 3.03 21.33 19.50
N PRO A 463 3.18 20.44 20.50
CA PRO A 463 2.27 19.30 20.68
C PRO A 463 0.81 19.73 20.92
N ALA A 464 0.59 20.81 21.65
CA ALA A 464 -0.74 21.31 21.98
C ALA A 464 -1.48 21.93 20.77
N ALA A 465 -0.77 22.42 19.75
CA ALA A 465 -1.39 23.12 18.62
C ALA A 465 -2.23 22.20 17.71
N ARG A 466 -1.98 20.91 17.76
CA ARG A 466 -2.66 19.89 16.93
C ARG A 466 -3.60 18.98 17.72
N ARG A 467 -3.72 19.21 19.03
CA ARG A 467 -4.64 18.46 19.88
C ARG A 467 -6.09 18.87 19.56
N PRO A 468 -7.03 17.93 19.38
CA PRO A 468 -8.43 18.28 19.15
C PRO A 468 -9.03 18.96 20.39
N SER A 469 -9.98 19.85 20.19
CA SER A 469 -10.71 20.54 21.27
C SER A 469 -11.56 19.57 22.09
N GLU A 470 -12.07 18.54 21.46
CA GLU A 470 -12.90 17.51 22.09
C GLU A 470 -12.30 16.13 21.80
N LEU A 471 -11.91 15.44 22.88
CA LEU A 471 -11.42 14.08 22.81
C LEU A 471 -12.56 13.09 22.96
N LEU A 472 -12.65 12.14 22.04
CA LEU A 472 -13.55 11.00 22.20
C LEU A 472 -13.14 10.22 23.47
N PRO A 473 -14.12 9.81 24.31
CA PRO A 473 -13.85 8.95 25.46
C PRO A 473 -13.33 7.59 24.98
N ILE A 474 -12.29 7.09 25.64
CA ILE A 474 -11.78 5.75 25.35
C ILE A 474 -12.85 4.73 25.71
N HIS A 475 -13.22 3.89 24.74
CA HIS A 475 -14.25 2.88 24.90
C HIS A 475 -13.87 1.90 26.03
N PRO A 476 -14.84 1.44 26.87
CA PRO A 476 -14.58 0.56 28.01
C PRO A 476 -13.76 -0.69 27.68
N TYR A 477 -13.94 -1.28 26.51
CA TYR A 477 -13.14 -2.42 26.03
C TYR A 477 -11.64 -2.12 26.03
N PHE A 478 -11.22 -0.94 25.59
CA PHE A 478 -9.80 -0.56 25.56
C PHE A 478 -9.29 -0.06 26.93
N ARG A 479 -10.11 -0.10 27.96
CA ARG A 479 -9.68 0.07 29.37
C ARG A 479 -9.56 -1.28 30.08
N ASN A 480 -10.48 -2.19 29.81
CA ASN A 480 -10.55 -3.50 30.42
C ASN A 480 -11.25 -4.46 29.45
N PRO A 481 -10.49 -5.22 28.60
CA PRO A 481 -11.03 -6.06 27.55
C PRO A 481 -11.69 -7.33 28.13
N GLN A 482 -12.97 -7.24 28.41
CA GLN A 482 -13.81 -8.33 28.89
C GLN A 482 -15.05 -8.47 27.97
N PRO A 483 -15.70 -9.65 27.93
CA PRO A 483 -16.90 -9.83 27.12
C PRO A 483 -18.02 -8.80 27.41
N GLN A 484 -18.11 -8.33 28.66
CA GLN A 484 -19.14 -7.35 29.09
C GLN A 484 -18.83 -5.92 28.67
N THR A 485 -17.59 -5.64 28.32
CA THR A 485 -17.12 -4.33 27.86
C THR A 485 -16.88 -4.29 26.36
N ASP A 486 -17.14 -5.40 25.65
CA ASP A 486 -16.88 -5.50 24.20
C ASP A 486 -17.78 -4.54 23.42
N VAL A 487 -17.33 -4.21 22.22
CA VAL A 487 -18.14 -3.43 21.26
C VAL A 487 -19.30 -4.31 20.80
N SER A 488 -20.52 -3.90 21.08
CA SER A 488 -21.68 -4.71 20.71
C SER A 488 -22.00 -4.61 19.21
N VAL A 489 -22.67 -5.63 18.67
CA VAL A 489 -23.14 -5.64 17.27
C VAL A 489 -24.08 -4.46 17.00
N GLU A 490 -24.90 -4.07 17.99
CA GLU A 490 -25.78 -2.90 17.89
C GLU A 490 -24.99 -1.59 17.79
N GLU A 491 -23.88 -1.47 18.53
CA GLU A 491 -22.98 -0.33 18.43
C GLU A 491 -22.28 -0.30 17.07
N LEU A 492 -21.74 -1.44 16.61
CA LEU A 492 -21.15 -1.58 15.28
C LEU A 492 -22.17 -1.22 14.19
N SER A 493 -23.39 -1.75 14.25
CA SER A 493 -24.47 -1.46 13.30
C SER A 493 -24.81 0.03 13.28
N ARG A 494 -24.89 0.66 14.43
CA ARG A 494 -25.15 2.10 14.54
C ARG A 494 -24.01 2.92 13.92
N LEU A 495 -22.75 2.55 14.13
CA LEU A 495 -21.61 3.25 13.55
C LEU A 495 -21.54 3.07 12.04
N TYR A 496 -21.82 1.87 11.55
CA TYR A 496 -21.63 1.54 10.14
C TYR A 496 -22.84 1.91 9.26
N PHE A 497 -24.08 1.72 9.73
CA PHE A 497 -25.30 1.99 8.95
C PHE A 497 -25.98 3.34 9.26
N ALA A 498 -25.42 4.18 10.16
CA ALA A 498 -26.05 5.45 10.52
C ALA A 498 -26.22 6.34 9.28
N SER A 499 -27.43 6.37 8.73
CA SER A 499 -27.80 7.31 7.68
C SER A 499 -27.80 8.73 8.25
N ASN A 500 -27.08 9.64 7.64
CA ASN A 500 -27.12 11.05 7.96
C ASN A 500 -28.49 11.61 7.55
N PRO A 501 -29.30 12.23 8.45
CA PRO A 501 -30.57 12.82 8.05
C PRO A 501 -30.44 14.16 7.31
N THR A 502 -29.25 14.68 7.01
CA THR A 502 -29.10 15.96 6.30
C THR A 502 -27.74 16.08 5.62
N SER A 503 -27.69 15.83 4.32
CA SER A 503 -27.09 16.63 3.24
C SER A 503 -27.02 15.80 1.97
N ALA A 504 -27.78 16.22 0.94
CA ALA A 504 -27.51 15.78 -0.42
C ALA A 504 -26.07 16.20 -0.79
N PRO A 505 -25.32 15.39 -1.55
CA PRO A 505 -24.02 15.81 -2.04
C PRO A 505 -24.22 17.02 -2.94
N GLU A 506 -23.62 18.17 -2.58
CA GLU A 506 -23.38 19.23 -3.54
C GLU A 506 -22.39 18.66 -4.57
N GLU A 507 -22.79 18.68 -5.84
CA GLU A 507 -21.90 18.36 -6.95
C GLU A 507 -20.60 19.16 -6.80
N PRO A 508 -19.43 18.57 -7.06
CA PRO A 508 -18.16 19.28 -7.00
C PRO A 508 -18.14 20.33 -8.10
N SER A 509 -18.40 21.58 -7.73
CA SER A 509 -18.15 22.73 -8.59
C SER A 509 -16.66 22.79 -8.92
N ASN A 510 -16.35 22.88 -10.20
CA ASN A 510 -15.05 23.12 -10.81
C ASN A 510 -14.14 23.97 -9.92
N PHE A 511 -13.14 23.35 -9.29
CA PHE A 511 -12.06 24.06 -8.64
C PHE A 511 -11.01 24.45 -9.68
N ALA A 512 -11.16 25.66 -10.20
CA ALA A 512 -10.07 26.36 -10.88
C ALA A 512 -8.87 26.50 -9.93
N SER A 513 -7.71 26.21 -10.50
CA SER A 513 -6.37 26.37 -9.96
C SER A 513 -6.20 27.58 -9.03
N SER A 514 -5.84 27.37 -7.78
CA SER A 514 -5.13 28.36 -7.00
C SER A 514 -3.71 27.87 -6.74
N THR A 515 -2.80 28.47 -7.47
CA THR A 515 -1.35 28.47 -7.31
C THR A 515 -0.94 28.50 -5.84
N LEU A 516 -0.26 27.46 -5.39
CA LEU A 516 0.57 27.53 -4.19
C LEU A 516 1.84 28.29 -4.56
N THR A 517 1.81 29.61 -4.37
CA THR A 517 3.02 30.41 -4.26
C THR A 517 3.78 29.95 -3.00
N GLN A 518 5.00 29.51 -3.22
CA GLN A 518 6.04 29.39 -2.20
C GLN A 518 6.14 30.71 -1.45
N ASN A 519 5.92 30.69 -0.16
CA ASN A 519 6.51 31.69 0.76
C ASN A 519 7.21 30.94 1.88
N GLN A 520 8.49 31.27 1.95
CA GLN A 520 9.60 31.01 2.87
C GLN A 520 9.25 30.38 4.22
#